data_9af70644823baf2d43d945e1f89ef87a
#
_entry.id   9af70644823baf2d43d945e1f89ef87a
#
_cell.length_a   1.000
_cell.length_b   1.000
_cell.length_c   1.000
_cell.angle_alpha   90.00
_cell.angle_beta   90.00
_cell.angle_gamma   90.00
#
_symmetry.space_group_name_H-M   'P 1'
#
loop_
_entity.id
_entity.type
_entity.pdbx_description
1 polymer ?
#
loop_
_entity_poly.entity_id
_entity_poly.type
_entity_poly.pdbx_seq_one_letter_code
_entity_poly.pdbx_strand_id
1 'polypeptide(L)'
;MAIAGPAAAAPFKFKPLVDARLRYEHVEQVPLTDDAEAVTLRARLGGELSNGPWSFLAEAEGTLAINEDYNSGVNGKALFPIVADPENIELNRIQVQYKGLPKTVVTVGRQRINLDDQRFVGSVGWRQNEQTFDAARIEWSGVKNLKVDLTYSWSARTIWGIDGFGARQQALSGDNFFGNVSYTTKIGTLTGFAYLIDQDEPAQVALLRNSSQTYGARFAGAYPLSKAVKLSYVASYANQSDYAKNPVSYSADYYLGELGIEAKGFKVLGGYEVLGSDQTAAGAPGSVFAFQTPFATLHKFQGWADKFLTTPANGVQDAYGSLSYTKAKVGPFASISGTVAYHDYKSDKLSMDYGTEWNFQLLAKVKKYTFILKYADYNADTFVTDTKKFWASVEWAF
;
A
#
# COMPACT_ATOMS: atom_id res chain seq x y z
N MET A 1 6.27 15.19 57.27
CA MET A 1 5.88 15.49 55.86
C MET A 1 7.12 15.21 55.02
N ALA A 2 7.19 14.06 54.35
CA ALA A 2 8.34 13.69 53.52
C ALA A 2 8.18 14.42 52.17
N ILE A 3 9.12 15.29 51.84
CA ILE A 3 9.23 15.96 50.54
C ILE A 3 9.70 14.87 49.56
N ALA A 4 8.81 14.41 48.68
CA ALA A 4 9.20 13.54 47.57
C ALA A 4 10.26 14.30 46.72
N GLY A 5 11.47 13.77 46.67
CA GLY A 5 12.53 14.30 45.84
C GLY A 5 12.10 14.27 44.37
N PRO A 6 12.65 15.12 43.48
CA PRO A 6 12.33 15.13 42.07
C PRO A 6 12.64 13.75 41.48
N ALA A 7 11.61 13.11 40.88
CA ALA A 7 11.82 11.87 40.14
C ALA A 7 12.91 12.09 39.10
N ALA A 8 13.96 11.27 39.13
CA ALA A 8 15.03 11.36 38.15
C ALA A 8 14.44 11.25 36.74
N ALA A 9 14.72 12.21 35.88
CA ALA A 9 14.23 12.20 34.50
C ALA A 9 14.72 10.92 33.81
N ALA A 10 13.84 10.23 33.11
CA ALA A 10 14.23 9.03 32.35
C ALA A 10 15.33 9.39 31.35
N PRO A 11 16.36 8.57 31.15
CA PRO A 11 17.43 8.86 30.21
C PRO A 11 16.89 8.90 28.78
N PHE A 12 17.42 9.82 27.95
CA PHE A 12 17.16 9.84 26.54
C PHE A 12 17.71 8.59 25.85
N LYS A 13 16.92 7.97 24.98
CA LYS A 13 17.33 6.86 24.13
C LYS A 13 17.23 7.30 22.68
N PHE A 14 18.32 7.13 21.93
CA PHE A 14 18.37 7.41 20.50
C PHE A 14 18.45 6.11 19.71
N LYS A 15 17.60 5.99 18.68
CA LYS A 15 17.59 4.90 17.73
C LYS A 15 17.81 5.46 16.33
N PRO A 16 18.96 5.17 15.67
CA PRO A 16 19.17 5.57 14.29
C PRO A 16 18.24 4.81 13.35
N LEU A 17 17.83 5.47 12.28
CA LEU A 17 17.04 4.92 11.19
C LEU A 17 17.83 5.13 9.91
N VAL A 18 18.28 4.04 9.29
CA VAL A 18 19.05 4.07 8.03
C VAL A 18 18.54 2.93 7.16
N ASP A 19 18.13 3.28 5.96
CA ASP A 19 17.60 2.35 4.96
C ASP A 19 18.07 2.80 3.58
N ALA A 20 18.45 1.86 2.73
CA ALA A 20 18.82 2.13 1.34
C ALA A 20 18.30 1.02 0.42
N ARG A 21 17.92 1.41 -0.80
CA ARG A 21 17.49 0.47 -1.85
C ARG A 21 18.05 0.91 -3.19
N LEU A 22 18.84 0.03 -3.82
CA LEU A 22 19.20 0.13 -5.22
C LEU A 22 18.26 -0.77 -6.02
N ARG A 23 17.64 -0.22 -7.08
CA ARG A 23 16.68 -0.94 -7.93
C ARG A 23 16.98 -0.68 -9.40
N TYR A 24 16.93 -1.75 -10.16
CA TYR A 24 16.74 -1.76 -11.60
C TYR A 24 15.29 -2.16 -11.89
N GLU A 25 14.60 -1.42 -12.77
CA GLU A 25 13.26 -1.73 -13.30
C GLU A 25 13.29 -1.55 -14.81
N HIS A 26 12.94 -2.63 -15.52
CA HIS A 26 12.76 -2.64 -16.96
C HIS A 26 11.29 -2.82 -17.30
N VAL A 27 10.77 -2.06 -18.28
CA VAL A 27 9.37 -2.15 -18.70
C VAL A 27 9.27 -2.10 -20.21
N GLU A 28 8.70 -3.16 -20.80
CA GLU A 28 8.24 -3.21 -22.19
C GLU A 28 6.72 -2.99 -22.20
N GLN A 29 6.22 -2.05 -23.01
CA GLN A 29 4.78 -1.77 -23.08
C GLN A 29 4.34 -1.37 -24.50
N VAL A 30 3.50 -2.18 -25.12
CA VAL A 30 2.89 -1.87 -26.42
C VAL A 30 1.90 -0.70 -26.27
N PRO A 31 1.80 0.27 -27.17
CA PRO A 31 2.56 0.42 -28.43
C PRO A 31 3.77 1.39 -28.32
N LEU A 32 4.31 1.60 -27.12
CA LEU A 32 5.46 2.49 -26.95
C LEU A 32 6.67 1.91 -27.69
N THR A 33 7.48 2.81 -28.28
CA THR A 33 8.65 2.43 -29.10
C THR A 33 9.90 2.23 -28.27
N ASP A 34 9.96 2.89 -27.11
CA ASP A 34 11.11 2.85 -26.22
C ASP A 34 10.74 2.06 -24.97
N ASP A 35 11.62 1.17 -24.56
CA ASP A 35 11.49 0.45 -23.29
C ASP A 35 12.04 1.30 -22.15
N ALA A 36 11.44 1.17 -20.97
CA ALA A 36 11.97 1.85 -19.80
C ALA A 36 13.12 1.06 -19.17
N GLU A 37 14.21 1.79 -18.86
CA GLU A 37 15.41 1.29 -18.20
C GLU A 37 15.74 2.17 -16.99
N ALA A 38 15.11 1.92 -15.85
CA ALA A 38 15.29 2.73 -14.64
C ALA A 38 16.32 2.10 -13.71
N VAL A 39 17.36 2.83 -13.34
CA VAL A 39 18.25 2.50 -12.22
C VAL A 39 18.11 3.59 -11.18
N THR A 40 17.52 3.26 -10.03
CA THR A 40 17.23 4.23 -8.99
C THR A 40 17.83 3.84 -7.65
N LEU A 41 18.34 4.82 -6.90
CA LEU A 41 18.85 4.67 -5.55
C LEU A 41 18.00 5.49 -4.58
N ARG A 42 17.37 4.82 -3.61
CA ARG A 42 16.72 5.47 -2.48
C ARG A 42 17.60 5.38 -1.24
N ALA A 43 17.66 6.46 -0.46
CA ALA A 43 18.21 6.48 0.87
C ALA A 43 17.26 7.15 1.85
N ARG A 44 17.08 6.56 3.04
CA ARG A 44 16.38 7.14 4.18
C ARG A 44 17.32 7.28 5.35
N LEU A 45 17.36 8.45 5.93
CA LEU A 45 18.24 8.78 7.06
C LEU A 45 17.45 9.52 8.13
N GLY A 46 17.54 9.06 9.36
CA GLY A 46 16.81 9.67 10.45
C GLY A 46 17.12 9.06 11.81
N GLY A 47 16.27 9.38 12.77
CA GLY A 47 16.37 8.82 14.11
C GLY A 47 15.12 9.05 14.94
N GLU A 48 14.99 8.24 15.97
CA GLU A 48 13.97 8.36 17.00
C GLU A 48 14.64 8.66 18.35
N LEU A 49 14.25 9.77 18.97
CA LEU A 49 14.65 10.16 20.32
C LEU A 49 13.48 9.92 21.26
N SER A 50 13.68 9.13 22.32
CA SER A 50 12.64 8.84 23.31
C SER A 50 13.06 9.15 24.73
N ASN A 51 12.09 9.64 25.52
CA ASN A 51 12.25 9.93 26.95
C ASN A 51 10.92 9.68 27.68
N GLY A 52 10.89 8.75 28.62
CA GLY A 52 9.67 8.36 29.31
C GLY A 52 8.56 7.97 28.34
N PRO A 53 7.37 8.59 28.41
CA PRO A 53 6.25 8.28 27.52
C PRO A 53 6.33 8.95 26.15
N TRP A 54 7.30 9.82 25.92
CA TRP A 54 7.44 10.60 24.69
C TRP A 54 8.45 10.00 23.74
N SER A 55 8.17 10.04 22.44
CA SER A 55 9.17 9.89 21.41
C SER A 55 8.99 10.92 20.29
N PHE A 56 10.10 11.36 19.72
CA PHE A 56 10.19 12.23 18.56
C PHE A 56 10.96 11.49 17.47
N LEU A 57 10.41 11.41 16.27
CA LEU A 57 11.05 10.81 15.11
C LEU A 57 11.14 11.82 13.98
N ALA A 58 12.33 11.90 13.35
CA ALA A 58 12.53 12.61 12.10
C ALA A 58 13.32 11.72 11.14
N GLU A 59 12.89 11.68 9.87
CA GLU A 59 13.51 10.90 8.79
C GLU A 59 13.39 11.65 7.48
N ALA A 60 14.50 11.86 6.79
CA ALA A 60 14.54 12.33 5.42
C ALA A 60 14.61 11.15 4.45
N GLU A 61 14.04 11.32 3.26
CA GLU A 61 14.12 10.40 2.13
C GLU A 61 14.68 11.12 0.92
N GLY A 62 15.59 10.45 0.19
CA GLY A 62 16.07 10.91 -1.11
C GLY A 62 16.05 9.78 -2.12
N THR A 63 15.61 10.05 -3.33
CA THR A 63 15.63 9.16 -4.50
C THR A 63 16.41 9.82 -5.61
N LEU A 64 17.43 9.11 -6.12
CA LEU A 64 18.28 9.52 -7.24
C LEU A 64 18.07 8.55 -8.39
N ALA A 65 17.85 9.07 -9.60
CA ALA A 65 17.88 8.31 -10.84
C ALA A 65 19.33 8.24 -11.35
N ILE A 66 19.91 7.04 -11.39
CA ILE A 66 21.24 6.77 -11.94
C ILE A 66 21.15 6.59 -13.46
N ASN A 67 20.09 5.92 -13.94
CA ASN A 67 19.68 5.90 -15.34
C ASN A 67 18.25 6.41 -15.44
N GLU A 68 18.03 7.38 -16.32
CA GLU A 68 16.77 8.10 -16.48
C GLU A 68 16.01 7.72 -17.78
N ASP A 69 16.34 6.63 -18.44
CA ASP A 69 15.64 6.18 -19.66
C ASP A 69 14.29 5.57 -19.30
N TYR A 70 13.43 6.38 -18.67
CA TYR A 70 12.07 6.02 -18.29
C TYR A 70 11.18 7.25 -18.07
N ASN A 71 9.87 7.07 -18.12
CA ASN A 71 8.89 8.07 -17.73
C ASN A 71 8.63 7.97 -16.21
N SER A 72 9.11 8.95 -15.44
CA SER A 72 8.83 8.97 -14.00
C SER A 72 7.38 9.33 -13.65
N GLY A 73 6.62 9.77 -14.66
CA GLY A 73 5.27 10.33 -14.50
C GLY A 73 5.26 11.84 -14.33
N VAL A 74 6.43 12.48 -14.06
CA VAL A 74 6.59 13.92 -13.85
C VAL A 74 7.78 14.52 -14.61
N ASN A 75 8.61 13.71 -15.26
CA ASN A 75 9.80 14.16 -16.01
C ASN A 75 9.54 14.46 -17.50
N GLY A 76 8.32 14.33 -18.00
CA GLY A 76 7.93 14.64 -19.37
C GLY A 76 8.36 13.62 -20.45
N LYS A 77 8.98 12.50 -20.09
CA LYS A 77 9.47 11.47 -21.02
C LYS A 77 8.35 10.53 -21.50
N ALA A 78 7.36 11.06 -22.20
CA ALA A 78 6.12 10.35 -22.56
C ALA A 78 6.29 9.19 -23.55
N LEU A 79 7.44 9.06 -24.23
CA LEU A 79 7.73 7.95 -25.15
C LEU A 79 8.11 6.66 -24.43
N PHE A 80 8.50 6.75 -23.16
CA PHE A 80 8.84 5.61 -22.33
C PHE A 80 7.66 5.14 -21.48
N PRO A 81 7.59 3.84 -21.14
CA PRO A 81 6.70 3.33 -20.10
C PRO A 81 6.92 4.00 -18.75
N ILE A 82 5.86 4.02 -17.91
CA ILE A 82 5.93 4.64 -16.59
C ILE A 82 6.62 3.71 -15.59
N VAL A 83 7.68 4.23 -14.96
CA VAL A 83 8.25 3.77 -13.70
C VAL A 83 8.06 4.88 -12.68
N ALA A 84 7.10 4.74 -11.78
CA ALA A 84 6.67 5.80 -10.85
C ALA A 84 7.63 6.00 -9.67
N ASP A 85 8.92 6.18 -10.00
CA ASP A 85 10.03 6.42 -9.06
C ASP A 85 10.79 7.71 -9.46
N PRO A 86 10.15 8.90 -9.36
CA PRO A 86 10.82 10.16 -9.67
C PRO A 86 11.94 10.48 -8.69
N GLU A 87 12.91 11.29 -9.13
CA GLU A 87 13.87 11.89 -8.23
C GLU A 87 13.14 12.71 -7.16
N ASN A 88 13.64 12.67 -5.93
CA ASN A 88 13.03 13.36 -4.81
C ASN A 88 14.01 13.58 -3.67
N ILE A 89 13.79 14.63 -2.91
CA ILE A 89 14.35 14.82 -1.58
C ILE A 89 13.30 15.45 -0.68
N GLU A 90 12.93 14.80 0.40
CA GLU A 90 11.90 15.32 1.28
C GLU A 90 12.06 14.86 2.73
N LEU A 91 11.39 15.58 3.63
CA LEU A 91 11.16 15.12 4.98
C LEU A 91 10.04 14.08 4.96
N ASN A 92 10.44 12.80 4.95
CA ASN A 92 9.54 11.66 4.80
C ASN A 92 8.66 11.46 6.04
N ARG A 93 9.27 11.55 7.25
CA ARG A 93 8.54 11.47 8.51
C ARG A 93 9.04 12.51 9.50
N ILE A 94 8.09 13.13 10.20
CA ILE A 94 8.34 13.96 11.38
C ILE A 94 7.15 13.87 12.30
N GLN A 95 7.30 13.20 13.44
CA GLN A 95 6.20 12.90 14.33
C GLN A 95 6.60 12.94 15.80
N VAL A 96 5.63 13.29 16.63
CA VAL A 96 5.67 13.14 18.08
C VAL A 96 4.70 12.03 18.48
N GLN A 97 5.14 11.15 19.37
CA GLN A 97 4.31 10.09 19.91
C GLN A 97 4.27 10.15 21.44
N TYR A 98 3.06 9.98 22.01
CA TYR A 98 2.83 9.94 23.44
C TYR A 98 2.19 8.61 23.86
N LYS A 99 2.81 7.92 24.83
CA LYS A 99 2.43 6.62 25.37
C LYS A 99 2.10 6.65 26.87
N GLY A 100 1.85 7.85 27.44
CA GLY A 100 1.57 8.03 28.86
C GLY A 100 0.13 7.71 29.29
N LEU A 101 -0.79 7.55 28.34
CA LEU A 101 -2.16 7.14 28.61
C LEU A 101 -2.28 5.60 28.68
N PRO A 102 -3.14 5.06 29.57
CA PRO A 102 -3.30 3.61 29.70
C PRO A 102 -3.71 2.96 28.37
N LYS A 103 -2.87 2.02 27.88
CA LYS A 103 -3.14 1.25 26.65
C LYS A 103 -3.42 2.09 25.42
N THR A 104 -2.94 3.34 25.39
CA THR A 104 -3.19 4.31 24.33
C THR A 104 -1.88 4.84 23.79
N VAL A 105 -1.78 4.93 22.46
CA VAL A 105 -0.70 5.61 21.75
C VAL A 105 -1.33 6.74 20.96
N VAL A 106 -0.83 7.96 21.14
CA VAL A 106 -1.22 9.12 20.33
C VAL A 106 -0.01 9.54 19.49
N THR A 107 -0.20 9.68 18.18
CA THR A 107 0.84 10.12 17.25
C THR A 107 0.35 11.30 16.46
N VAL A 108 1.16 12.38 16.39
CA VAL A 108 0.84 13.59 15.63
C VAL A 108 2.03 13.96 14.75
N GLY A 109 1.75 14.33 13.51
CA GLY A 109 2.73 14.74 12.51
C GLY A 109 2.76 13.80 11.31
N ARG A 110 3.79 13.95 10.47
CA ARG A 110 3.98 13.14 9.27
C ARG A 110 4.41 11.73 9.64
N GLN A 111 3.60 10.76 9.29
CA GLN A 111 3.74 9.37 9.72
C GLN A 111 3.33 8.39 8.63
N ARG A 112 3.85 7.16 8.71
CA ARG A 112 3.33 6.01 7.94
C ARG A 112 2.05 5.52 8.57
N ILE A 113 1.04 5.27 7.75
CA ILE A 113 -0.21 4.65 8.17
C ILE A 113 -0.46 3.44 7.27
N ASN A 114 -0.48 2.26 7.88
CA ASN A 114 -0.78 1.00 7.21
C ASN A 114 -1.93 0.35 7.97
N LEU A 115 -3.10 0.25 7.35
CA LEU A 115 -4.28 -0.37 7.95
C LEU A 115 -4.54 -1.73 7.30
N ASP A 116 -4.78 -2.75 8.12
CA ASP A 116 -4.99 -4.14 7.71
C ASP A 116 -3.89 -4.63 6.74
N ASP A 117 -4.29 -5.04 5.53
CA ASP A 117 -3.38 -5.46 4.47
C ASP A 117 -2.98 -4.34 3.50
N GLN A 118 -3.35 -3.09 3.81
CA GLN A 118 -3.10 -1.89 3.00
C GLN A 118 -3.93 -1.82 1.71
N ARG A 119 -5.04 -2.55 1.65
CA ARG A 119 -5.94 -2.51 0.48
C ARG A 119 -6.63 -1.17 0.31
N PHE A 120 -6.85 -0.43 1.40
CA PHE A 120 -7.50 0.88 1.40
C PHE A 120 -6.56 2.01 1.82
N VAL A 121 -5.73 1.78 2.86
CA VAL A 121 -4.79 2.78 3.38
C VAL A 121 -3.44 2.12 3.63
N GLY A 122 -2.40 2.61 2.94
CA GLY A 122 -1.05 2.08 3.04
C GLY A 122 0.02 3.09 2.63
N SER A 123 1.27 2.76 2.90
CA SER A 123 2.41 3.67 2.69
C SER A 123 3.14 3.47 1.36
N VAL A 124 2.64 2.62 0.47
CA VAL A 124 3.21 2.39 -0.88
C VAL A 124 4.71 2.05 -0.84
N GLY A 125 5.15 1.28 0.16
CA GLY A 125 6.58 1.00 0.42
C GLY A 125 7.31 0.23 -0.68
N TRP A 126 6.60 -0.21 -1.74
CA TRP A 126 7.20 -0.78 -2.93
C TRP A 126 7.95 0.26 -3.75
N ARG A 127 7.38 1.47 -3.95
CA ARG A 127 8.02 2.55 -4.71
C ARG A 127 9.23 3.13 -3.97
N GLN A 128 10.09 3.85 -4.68
CA GLN A 128 11.26 4.48 -4.07
C GLN A 128 10.82 5.59 -3.11
N ASN A 129 9.92 6.47 -3.55
CA ASN A 129 9.25 7.41 -2.67
C ASN A 129 8.04 6.74 -2.03
N GLU A 130 7.80 6.95 -0.74
CA GLU A 130 6.65 6.35 -0.07
C GLU A 130 5.51 7.35 0.17
N GLN A 131 4.32 6.83 0.40
CA GLN A 131 3.17 7.62 0.84
C GLN A 131 3.21 7.76 2.36
N THR A 132 3.11 9.00 2.86
CA THR A 132 2.98 9.31 4.27
C THR A 132 1.85 10.30 4.51
N PHE A 133 1.38 10.37 5.75
CA PHE A 133 0.20 11.17 6.12
C PHE A 133 0.56 12.19 7.18
N ASP A 134 0.22 13.44 6.95
CA ASP A 134 0.22 14.48 7.98
C ASP A 134 -1.08 14.33 8.78
N ALA A 135 -0.98 13.76 10.00
CA ALA A 135 -2.13 13.22 10.70
C ALA A 135 -2.00 13.28 12.22
N ALA A 136 -3.16 13.23 12.89
CA ALA A 136 -3.29 12.85 14.29
C ALA A 136 -3.95 11.47 14.39
N ARG A 137 -3.31 10.53 15.09
CA ARG A 137 -3.75 9.14 15.23
C ARG A 137 -3.80 8.72 16.67
N ILE A 138 -4.84 7.97 17.02
CA ILE A 138 -5.03 7.36 18.35
C ILE A 138 -5.19 5.85 18.15
N GLU A 139 -4.32 5.09 18.78
CA GLU A 139 -4.40 3.63 18.87
C GLU A 139 -4.70 3.25 20.32
N TRP A 140 -5.81 2.54 20.56
CA TRP A 140 -6.23 2.12 21.89
C TRP A 140 -6.46 0.61 21.95
N SER A 141 -6.01 -0.01 23.06
CA SER A 141 -6.14 -1.45 23.32
C SER A 141 -6.49 -1.75 24.79
N GLY A 142 -7.37 -0.93 25.39
CA GLY A 142 -7.74 -1.01 26.81
C GLY A 142 -8.58 -2.23 27.18
N VAL A 143 -9.32 -2.80 26.22
CA VAL A 143 -10.10 -4.03 26.39
C VAL A 143 -9.36 -5.19 25.74
N LYS A 144 -9.37 -6.34 26.43
CA LYS A 144 -8.71 -7.56 25.95
C LYS A 144 -9.24 -7.93 24.55
N ASN A 145 -8.32 -8.21 23.64
CA ASN A 145 -8.58 -8.60 22.24
C ASN A 145 -9.25 -7.52 21.37
N LEU A 146 -9.52 -6.34 21.89
CA LEU A 146 -10.09 -5.20 21.14
C LEU A 146 -9.01 -4.17 20.88
N LYS A 147 -8.88 -3.74 19.62
CA LYS A 147 -8.07 -2.61 19.19
C LYS A 147 -8.96 -1.60 18.48
N VAL A 148 -8.81 -0.32 18.82
CA VAL A 148 -9.39 0.81 18.11
C VAL A 148 -8.26 1.65 17.55
N ASP A 149 -8.37 2.05 16.28
CA ASP A 149 -7.40 2.85 15.56
C ASP A 149 -8.13 3.95 14.81
N LEU A 150 -7.95 5.17 15.24
CA LEU A 150 -8.63 6.34 14.68
C LEU A 150 -7.59 7.34 14.19
N THR A 151 -7.74 7.80 12.97
CA THR A 151 -6.85 8.77 12.33
C THR A 151 -7.64 9.88 11.69
N TYR A 152 -7.23 11.12 11.92
CA TYR A 152 -7.58 12.30 11.13
C TYR A 152 -6.33 12.75 10.37
N SER A 153 -6.39 12.81 9.04
CA SER A 153 -5.28 13.23 8.18
C SER A 153 -5.71 14.44 7.36
N TRP A 154 -4.95 15.53 7.51
CA TRP A 154 -5.18 16.79 6.76
C TRP A 154 -4.35 16.87 5.48
N SER A 155 -3.42 15.95 5.25
CA SER A 155 -2.66 15.85 4.00
C SER A 155 -2.06 14.46 3.84
N ALA A 156 -1.97 13.98 2.60
CA ALA A 156 -1.21 12.81 2.23
C ALA A 156 -0.05 13.22 1.32
N ARG A 157 1.19 12.86 1.68
CA ARG A 157 2.35 12.95 0.79
C ARG A 157 2.31 11.77 -0.15
N THR A 158 2.52 12.03 -1.41
CA THR A 158 2.44 11.02 -2.47
C THR A 158 3.81 10.54 -2.90
N ILE A 159 3.84 9.52 -3.73
CA ILE A 159 5.07 8.98 -4.33
C ILE A 159 5.68 9.90 -5.40
N TRP A 160 5.00 10.97 -5.81
CA TRP A 160 5.40 11.80 -6.96
C TRP A 160 6.49 12.82 -6.65
N GLY A 161 6.79 13.06 -5.36
CA GLY A 161 7.89 13.92 -4.93
C GLY A 161 7.71 15.40 -5.27
N ILE A 162 8.81 16.16 -5.13
CA ILE A 162 8.80 17.63 -5.21
C ILE A 162 8.43 18.18 -6.59
N ASP A 163 8.64 17.43 -7.65
CA ASP A 163 8.30 17.80 -9.04
C ASP A 163 6.89 17.38 -9.44
N GLY A 164 6.11 16.86 -8.49
CA GLY A 164 4.73 16.43 -8.70
C GLY A 164 3.80 17.57 -9.11
N PHE A 165 2.99 17.35 -10.14
CA PHE A 165 2.04 18.34 -10.66
C PHE A 165 0.75 17.72 -11.19
N GLY A 166 -0.28 18.55 -11.40
CA GLY A 166 -1.58 18.12 -11.92
C GLY A 166 -2.24 17.08 -11.00
N ALA A 167 -2.62 15.93 -11.54
CA ALA A 167 -3.18 14.82 -10.76
C ALA A 167 -2.11 14.00 -9.98
N ARG A 168 -0.83 14.30 -10.18
CA ARG A 168 0.32 13.65 -9.55
C ARG A 168 1.05 14.60 -8.62
N GLN A 169 0.34 15.30 -7.77
CA GLN A 169 0.91 16.29 -6.84
C GLN A 169 1.78 15.63 -5.77
N GLN A 170 2.76 16.37 -5.25
CA GLN A 170 3.58 15.95 -4.11
C GLN A 170 2.74 15.69 -2.86
N ALA A 171 1.71 16.51 -2.65
CA ALA A 171 0.83 16.40 -1.50
C ALA A 171 -0.62 16.61 -1.93
N LEU A 172 -1.51 15.85 -1.34
CA LEU A 172 -2.96 15.96 -1.47
C LEU A 172 -3.51 16.51 -0.15
N SER A 173 -4.07 17.73 -0.19
CA SER A 173 -4.77 18.32 0.95
C SER A 173 -6.18 17.75 1.07
N GLY A 174 -6.71 17.72 2.29
CA GLY A 174 -8.09 17.28 2.50
C GLY A 174 -8.38 16.87 3.92
N ASP A 175 -9.64 16.59 4.21
CA ASP A 175 -10.13 16.15 5.51
C ASP A 175 -10.42 14.63 5.47
N ASN A 176 -9.44 13.82 5.84
CA ASN A 176 -9.55 12.37 5.73
C ASN A 176 -9.67 11.72 7.12
N PHE A 177 -10.66 10.85 7.30
CA PHE A 177 -10.84 10.07 8.53
C PHE A 177 -10.71 8.58 8.24
N PHE A 178 -9.84 7.90 9.00
CA PHE A 178 -9.69 6.46 8.95
C PHE A 178 -9.99 5.87 10.32
N GLY A 179 -10.93 4.93 10.37
CA GLY A 179 -11.33 4.27 11.61
C GLY A 179 -11.38 2.75 11.46
N ASN A 180 -10.66 2.03 12.32
CA ASN A 180 -10.70 0.58 12.43
C ASN A 180 -11.04 0.17 13.87
N VAL A 181 -11.96 -0.79 14.00
CA VAL A 181 -12.25 -1.48 15.26
C VAL A 181 -12.05 -2.96 15.03
N SER A 182 -11.03 -3.55 15.68
CA SER A 182 -10.62 -4.94 15.46
C SER A 182 -10.82 -5.77 16.72
N TYR A 183 -11.46 -6.92 16.58
CA TYR A 183 -11.62 -7.90 17.66
C TYR A 183 -10.97 -9.24 17.30
N THR A 184 -9.98 -9.65 18.09
CA THR A 184 -9.23 -10.88 17.86
C THR A 184 -9.87 -12.05 18.59
N THR A 185 -10.22 -13.10 17.85
CA THR A 185 -10.76 -14.37 18.35
C THR A 185 -9.70 -15.48 18.26
N LYS A 186 -10.07 -16.69 18.68
CA LYS A 186 -9.20 -17.88 18.53
C LYS A 186 -9.00 -18.30 17.07
N ILE A 187 -9.90 -17.91 16.17
CA ILE A 187 -9.90 -18.31 14.77
C ILE A 187 -9.56 -17.17 13.82
N GLY A 188 -9.40 -15.94 14.27
CA GLY A 188 -9.04 -14.81 13.42
C GLY A 188 -9.46 -13.49 14.02
N THR A 189 -9.21 -12.42 13.30
CA THR A 189 -9.55 -11.05 13.67
C THR A 189 -10.66 -10.53 12.77
N LEU A 190 -11.74 -10.06 13.38
CA LEU A 190 -12.79 -9.30 12.72
C LEU A 190 -12.48 -7.82 12.88
N THR A 191 -12.38 -7.10 11.77
CA THR A 191 -12.19 -5.65 11.72
C THR A 191 -13.38 -5.02 11.03
N GLY A 192 -14.09 -4.12 11.73
CA GLY A 192 -15.00 -3.17 11.11
C GLY A 192 -14.24 -1.88 10.80
N PHE A 193 -14.47 -1.28 9.64
CA PHE A 193 -13.78 -0.06 9.25
C PHE A 193 -14.69 0.98 8.60
N ALA A 194 -14.27 2.25 8.72
CA ALA A 194 -14.89 3.38 8.06
C ALA A 194 -13.79 4.32 7.56
N TYR A 195 -13.79 4.66 6.27
CA TYR A 195 -12.84 5.58 5.65
C TYR A 195 -13.61 6.68 4.93
N LEU A 196 -13.40 7.91 5.36
CA LEU A 196 -13.95 9.11 4.75
C LEU A 196 -12.80 9.88 4.13
N ILE A 197 -12.85 10.09 2.83
CA ILE A 197 -11.81 10.79 2.06
C ILE A 197 -12.46 12.01 1.43
N ASP A 198 -11.96 13.21 1.77
CA ASP A 198 -12.34 14.47 1.15
C ASP A 198 -11.07 15.14 0.63
N GLN A 199 -10.90 15.18 -0.69
CA GLN A 199 -9.75 15.82 -1.34
C GLN A 199 -10.08 17.24 -1.76
N ASP A 200 -9.21 18.20 -1.37
CA ASP A 200 -9.38 19.63 -1.55
C ASP A 200 -8.64 20.19 -2.77
N GLU A 201 -8.78 19.56 -3.93
CA GLU A 201 -8.06 19.96 -5.15
C GLU A 201 -9.05 20.42 -6.25
N PRO A 202 -9.71 21.57 -6.10
CA PRO A 202 -10.80 21.98 -6.99
C PRO A 202 -10.37 22.18 -8.46
N ALA A 203 -9.08 22.44 -8.70
CA ALA A 203 -8.53 22.53 -10.05
C ALA A 203 -8.31 21.17 -10.72
N GLN A 204 -8.42 20.07 -9.98
CA GLN A 204 -8.13 18.71 -10.43
C GLN A 204 -9.34 17.79 -10.21
N VAL A 205 -10.30 17.81 -11.13
CA VAL A 205 -11.52 16.99 -11.06
C VAL A 205 -11.22 15.50 -10.86
N ALA A 206 -10.12 15.00 -11.44
CA ALA A 206 -9.69 13.61 -11.27
C ALA A 206 -9.39 13.28 -9.79
N LEU A 207 -8.85 14.23 -9.02
CA LEU A 207 -8.59 14.05 -7.59
C LEU A 207 -9.88 14.17 -6.77
N LEU A 208 -10.75 15.13 -7.08
CA LEU A 208 -12.05 15.27 -6.41
C LEU A 208 -12.91 14.01 -6.52
N ARG A 209 -12.82 13.28 -7.65
CA ARG A 209 -13.53 12.00 -7.87
C ARG A 209 -13.09 10.89 -6.92
N ASN A 210 -11.95 11.05 -6.22
CA ASN A 210 -11.49 10.12 -5.19
C ASN A 210 -12.13 10.39 -3.82
N SER A 211 -12.82 11.53 -3.65
CA SER A 211 -13.56 11.82 -2.41
C SER A 211 -14.68 10.82 -2.24
N SER A 212 -14.62 10.04 -1.17
CA SER A 212 -15.50 8.89 -0.98
C SER A 212 -15.70 8.54 0.48
N GLN A 213 -16.82 7.91 0.79
CA GLN A 213 -17.04 7.26 2.06
C GLN A 213 -17.13 5.74 1.85
N THR A 214 -16.33 5.01 2.61
CA THR A 214 -16.23 3.55 2.51
C THR A 214 -16.47 2.93 3.88
N TYR A 215 -17.43 2.03 3.97
CA TYR A 215 -17.75 1.28 5.18
C TYR A 215 -17.66 -0.21 4.90
N GLY A 216 -17.00 -0.96 5.79
CA GLY A 216 -16.82 -2.37 5.55
C GLY A 216 -16.43 -3.19 6.77
N ALA A 217 -16.29 -4.49 6.52
CA ALA A 217 -15.80 -5.43 7.48
C ALA A 217 -14.85 -6.45 6.82
N ARG A 218 -13.82 -6.84 7.55
CA ARG A 218 -12.82 -7.84 7.14
C ARG A 218 -12.64 -8.86 8.23
N PHE A 219 -12.71 -10.14 7.87
CA PHE A 219 -12.31 -11.24 8.75
C PHE A 219 -11.07 -11.92 8.15
N ALA A 220 -9.99 -11.98 8.91
CA ALA A 220 -8.77 -12.64 8.48
C ALA A 220 -8.27 -13.57 9.59
N GLY A 221 -7.90 -14.77 9.22
CA GLY A 221 -7.47 -15.75 10.18
C GLY A 221 -6.59 -16.85 9.61
N ALA A 222 -6.11 -17.66 10.55
CA ALA A 222 -5.42 -18.90 10.24
C ALA A 222 -5.70 -19.95 11.30
N TYR A 223 -5.90 -21.17 10.87
CA TYR A 223 -6.23 -22.30 11.72
C TYR A 223 -5.27 -23.47 11.48
N PRO A 224 -4.63 -24.03 12.54
CA PRO A 224 -3.78 -25.20 12.40
C PRO A 224 -4.66 -26.45 12.20
N LEU A 225 -4.67 -27.01 10.99
CA LEU A 225 -5.33 -28.29 10.71
C LEU A 225 -4.57 -29.46 11.32
N SER A 226 -3.23 -29.32 11.40
CA SER A 226 -2.34 -30.25 12.09
C SER A 226 -1.06 -29.52 12.54
N LYS A 227 -0.11 -30.24 13.17
CA LYS A 227 1.22 -29.67 13.48
C LYS A 227 2.02 -29.23 12.25
N ALA A 228 1.70 -29.76 11.07
CA ALA A 228 2.43 -29.54 9.83
C ALA A 228 1.63 -28.75 8.79
N VAL A 229 0.33 -28.55 8.97
CA VAL A 229 -0.56 -27.95 7.99
C VAL A 229 -1.38 -26.84 8.64
N LYS A 230 -1.38 -25.67 8.02
CA LYS A 230 -2.11 -24.48 8.44
C LYS A 230 -3.01 -24.00 7.32
N LEU A 231 -4.27 -23.76 7.60
CA LEU A 231 -5.24 -23.11 6.75
C LEU A 231 -5.19 -21.60 7.02
N SER A 232 -5.14 -20.76 6.00
CA SER A 232 -5.33 -19.31 6.09
C SER A 232 -6.57 -18.90 5.27
N TYR A 233 -7.26 -17.86 5.71
CA TYR A 233 -8.47 -17.37 5.04
C TYR A 233 -8.67 -15.88 5.29
N VAL A 234 -9.27 -15.22 4.29
CA VAL A 234 -9.72 -13.84 4.35
C VAL A 234 -11.09 -13.75 3.72
N ALA A 235 -11.98 -12.98 4.33
CA ALA A 235 -13.22 -12.53 3.73
C ALA A 235 -13.38 -11.04 4.05
N SER A 236 -13.70 -10.23 3.05
CA SER A 236 -13.90 -8.79 3.22
C SER A 236 -15.05 -8.32 2.34
N TYR A 237 -15.82 -7.38 2.87
CA TYR A 237 -16.86 -6.65 2.15
C TYR A 237 -16.80 -5.19 2.50
N ALA A 238 -17.02 -4.31 1.53
CA ALA A 238 -17.24 -2.90 1.75
C ALA A 238 -18.21 -2.33 0.73
N ASN A 239 -18.90 -1.27 1.12
CA ASN A 239 -19.64 -0.40 0.21
C ASN A 239 -18.97 0.98 0.22
N GLN A 240 -18.86 1.59 -0.95
CA GLN A 240 -18.32 2.93 -1.16
C GLN A 240 -19.33 3.76 -1.92
N SER A 241 -19.49 5.00 -1.48
CA SER A 241 -20.24 6.02 -2.21
C SER A 241 -19.49 7.34 -2.26
N ASP A 242 -20.00 8.28 -3.03
CA ASP A 242 -19.51 9.66 -3.05
C ASP A 242 -19.55 10.32 -1.67
N TYR A 243 -18.62 11.24 -1.46
CA TYR A 243 -18.51 12.03 -0.24
C TYR A 243 -18.01 13.43 -0.56
N ALA A 244 -18.44 14.41 0.25
CA ALA A 244 -17.99 15.80 0.21
C ALA A 244 -18.05 16.41 -1.22
N LYS A 245 -16.91 16.72 -1.84
CA LYS A 245 -16.80 17.43 -3.12
C LYS A 245 -16.77 16.51 -4.35
N ASN A 246 -17.04 15.23 -4.22
CA ASN A 246 -17.04 14.32 -5.37
C ASN A 246 -18.12 14.77 -6.39
N PRO A 247 -17.75 15.03 -7.65
CA PRO A 247 -18.71 15.48 -8.67
C PRO A 247 -19.57 14.35 -9.25
N VAL A 248 -19.32 13.09 -8.86
CA VAL A 248 -20.04 11.90 -9.34
C VAL A 248 -20.76 11.26 -8.17
N SER A 249 -22.08 11.13 -8.25
CA SER A 249 -22.87 10.37 -7.28
C SER A 249 -22.90 8.90 -7.69
N TYR A 250 -22.50 7.99 -6.83
CA TYR A 250 -22.40 6.55 -7.09
C TYR A 250 -22.51 5.71 -5.82
N SER A 251 -22.72 4.41 -6.01
CA SER A 251 -22.60 3.41 -4.94
C SER A 251 -22.03 2.12 -5.53
N ALA A 252 -20.87 1.69 -5.04
CA ALA A 252 -20.17 0.50 -5.52
C ALA A 252 -19.73 -0.41 -4.37
N ASP A 253 -19.73 -1.71 -4.62
CA ASP A 253 -19.37 -2.73 -3.64
C ASP A 253 -17.96 -3.29 -3.89
N TYR A 254 -17.32 -3.71 -2.82
CA TYR A 254 -16.06 -4.43 -2.80
C TYR A 254 -16.23 -5.79 -2.13
N TYR A 255 -15.66 -6.82 -2.74
CA TYR A 255 -15.65 -8.18 -2.19
C TYR A 255 -14.25 -8.78 -2.29
N LEU A 256 -13.82 -9.49 -1.26
CA LEU A 256 -12.61 -10.32 -1.27
C LEU A 256 -12.86 -11.64 -0.55
N GLY A 257 -12.49 -12.74 -1.20
CA GLY A 257 -12.38 -14.05 -0.58
C GLY A 257 -11.03 -14.69 -0.89
N GLU A 258 -10.29 -15.12 0.12
CA GLU A 258 -9.03 -15.85 -0.04
C GLU A 258 -9.02 -17.12 0.82
N LEU A 259 -8.43 -18.18 0.27
CA LEU A 259 -8.13 -19.42 0.97
C LEU A 259 -6.70 -19.87 0.68
N GLY A 260 -5.96 -20.26 1.72
CA GLY A 260 -4.60 -20.72 1.56
C GLY A 260 -4.26 -21.90 2.45
N ILE A 261 -3.40 -22.79 1.98
CA ILE A 261 -2.85 -23.91 2.73
C ILE A 261 -1.34 -23.78 2.79
N GLU A 262 -0.79 -23.84 3.99
CA GLU A 262 0.65 -23.81 4.24
C GLU A 262 1.10 -25.17 4.80
N ALA A 263 2.11 -25.79 4.20
CA ALA A 263 2.71 -27.02 4.66
C ALA A 263 4.18 -27.15 4.22
N LYS A 264 5.08 -27.50 5.15
CA LYS A 264 6.51 -27.80 4.86
C LYS A 264 7.23 -26.72 4.05
N GLY A 265 6.90 -25.44 4.28
CA GLY A 265 7.46 -24.30 3.56
C GLY A 265 6.72 -23.92 2.28
N PHE A 266 5.83 -24.76 1.77
CA PHE A 266 4.94 -24.41 0.67
C PHE A 266 3.70 -23.67 1.17
N LYS A 267 3.23 -22.72 0.37
CA LYS A 267 1.93 -22.08 0.52
C LYS A 267 1.24 -22.05 -0.84
N VAL A 268 0.05 -22.63 -0.91
CA VAL A 268 -0.88 -22.48 -2.03
C VAL A 268 -1.99 -21.55 -1.58
N LEU A 269 -2.35 -20.56 -2.40
CA LEU A 269 -3.41 -19.61 -2.10
C LEU A 269 -4.26 -19.42 -3.36
N GLY A 270 -5.58 -19.37 -3.21
CA GLY A 270 -6.52 -18.93 -4.22
C GLY A 270 -7.35 -17.78 -3.67
N GLY A 271 -7.69 -16.82 -4.52
CA GLY A 271 -8.47 -15.64 -4.16
C GLY A 271 -9.36 -15.16 -5.28
N TYR A 272 -10.37 -14.42 -4.88
CA TYR A 272 -11.26 -13.69 -5.78
C TYR A 272 -11.58 -12.34 -5.19
N GLU A 273 -11.22 -11.28 -5.92
CA GLU A 273 -11.42 -9.89 -5.54
C GLU A 273 -12.29 -9.17 -6.56
N VAL A 274 -13.22 -8.36 -6.10
CA VAL A 274 -14.07 -7.52 -6.94
C VAL A 274 -14.05 -6.08 -6.44
N LEU A 275 -13.70 -5.15 -7.31
CA LEU A 275 -14.00 -3.74 -7.15
C LEU A 275 -15.14 -3.43 -8.11
N GLY A 276 -16.32 -3.31 -7.57
CA GLY A 276 -17.57 -3.19 -8.31
C GLY A 276 -17.73 -1.85 -9.03
N SER A 277 -18.67 -1.80 -9.96
CA SER A 277 -19.03 -0.61 -10.72
C SER A 277 -20.49 -0.26 -10.56
N ASP A 278 -20.78 1.04 -10.53
CA ASP A 278 -22.12 1.60 -10.62
C ASP A 278 -22.37 2.14 -12.03
N GLN A 279 -23.22 1.44 -12.78
CA GLN A 279 -23.64 1.83 -14.13
C GLN A 279 -24.71 2.93 -14.12
N THR A 280 -25.27 3.24 -12.94
CA THR A 280 -26.28 4.28 -12.75
C THR A 280 -25.72 5.56 -12.12
N ALA A 281 -24.40 5.62 -11.93
CA ALA A 281 -23.70 6.79 -11.40
C ALA A 281 -24.09 8.06 -12.19
N ALA A 282 -24.33 9.17 -11.51
CA ALA A 282 -24.77 10.41 -12.11
C ALA A 282 -23.81 11.56 -11.78
N GLY A 283 -23.63 12.50 -12.71
CA GLY A 283 -22.78 13.70 -12.53
C GLY A 283 -21.83 13.97 -13.70
N ALA A 284 -20.85 14.83 -13.47
CA ALA A 284 -19.93 15.30 -14.52
C ALA A 284 -19.01 14.18 -15.08
N PRO A 285 -18.42 14.44 -16.23
CA PRO A 285 -18.49 13.60 -17.42
C PRO A 285 -18.08 12.16 -17.16
N GLY A 286 -18.80 11.22 -17.78
CA GLY A 286 -18.59 9.79 -17.66
C GLY A 286 -19.29 9.24 -16.40
N SER A 287 -20.60 9.07 -16.51
CA SER A 287 -21.47 8.66 -15.41
C SER A 287 -21.27 7.23 -14.91
N VAL A 288 -20.41 6.41 -15.54
CA VAL A 288 -20.05 5.11 -15.03
C VAL A 288 -18.86 5.27 -14.06
N PHE A 289 -18.99 4.79 -12.85
CA PHE A 289 -17.96 4.90 -11.83
C PHE A 289 -17.80 3.60 -11.05
N ALA A 290 -16.60 3.35 -10.56
CA ALA A 290 -16.28 2.12 -9.85
C ALA A 290 -15.63 2.41 -8.50
N PHE A 291 -15.64 1.44 -7.62
CA PHE A 291 -14.97 1.44 -6.32
C PHE A 291 -13.49 1.82 -6.47
N GLN A 292 -13.03 2.88 -5.81
CA GLN A 292 -11.64 3.36 -5.88
C GLN A 292 -10.92 3.20 -4.54
N THR A 293 -9.61 3.02 -4.58
CA THR A 293 -8.79 2.90 -3.37
C THR A 293 -7.57 3.84 -3.45
N PRO A 294 -7.79 5.17 -3.39
CA PRO A 294 -6.75 6.17 -3.73
C PRO A 294 -5.55 6.19 -2.80
N PHE A 295 -5.68 5.67 -1.56
CA PHE A 295 -4.59 5.61 -0.58
C PHE A 295 -4.05 4.18 -0.35
N ALA A 296 -4.39 3.22 -1.21
CA ALA A 296 -3.92 1.85 -1.11
C ALA A 296 -2.43 1.70 -1.46
N THR A 297 -1.80 0.63 -0.98
CA THR A 297 -0.52 0.14 -1.53
C THR A 297 -0.80 -0.69 -2.78
N LEU A 298 -1.14 0.00 -3.87
CA LEU A 298 -1.78 -0.56 -5.06
C LEU A 298 -0.99 -1.70 -5.72
N HIS A 299 0.34 -1.58 -5.85
CA HIS A 299 1.21 -2.61 -6.45
C HIS A 299 1.13 -3.99 -5.76
N LYS A 300 0.56 -4.07 -4.58
CA LYS A 300 0.38 -5.32 -3.84
C LYS A 300 -0.79 -6.15 -4.36
N PHE A 301 -1.70 -5.54 -5.12
CA PHE A 301 -3.00 -6.09 -5.51
C PHE A 301 -3.15 -6.10 -7.04
N GLN A 302 -3.96 -7.02 -7.57
CA GLN A 302 -4.33 -7.09 -8.99
C GLN A 302 -3.12 -7.12 -9.93
N GLY A 303 -2.16 -8.00 -9.59
CA GLY A 303 -0.93 -8.20 -10.37
C GLY A 303 0.13 -7.11 -10.17
N TRP A 304 1.31 -7.35 -10.72
CA TRP A 304 2.48 -6.48 -10.55
C TRP A 304 2.80 -5.64 -11.79
N ALA A 305 2.09 -5.88 -12.91
CA ALA A 305 2.20 -5.02 -14.09
C ALA A 305 1.58 -3.64 -13.86
N ASP A 306 0.89 -3.41 -12.74
CA ASP A 306 0.29 -2.14 -12.32
C ASP A 306 -0.80 -1.64 -13.30
N LYS A 307 -1.60 -2.53 -13.89
CA LYS A 307 -2.64 -2.15 -14.85
C LYS A 307 -3.93 -1.62 -14.21
N PHE A 308 -4.16 -1.98 -12.94
CA PHE A 308 -5.40 -1.67 -12.21
C PHE A 308 -5.18 -0.72 -11.03
N LEU A 309 -4.16 0.18 -11.09
CA LEU A 309 -3.91 1.20 -10.06
C LEU A 309 -5.08 2.18 -9.89
N THR A 310 -5.83 2.40 -10.96
CA THR A 310 -7.15 3.03 -10.93
C THR A 310 -8.15 1.99 -11.40
N THR A 311 -9.19 1.75 -10.63
CA THR A 311 -10.22 0.78 -11.03
C THR A 311 -10.91 1.27 -12.31
N PRO A 312 -10.99 0.42 -13.36
CA PRO A 312 -11.71 0.76 -14.58
C PRO A 312 -13.17 1.12 -14.31
N ALA A 313 -13.77 1.96 -15.15
CA ALA A 313 -15.15 2.42 -14.97
C ALA A 313 -16.16 1.26 -14.85
N ASN A 314 -15.93 0.15 -15.55
CA ASN A 314 -16.79 -1.05 -15.47
C ASN A 314 -16.40 -2.00 -14.31
N GLY A 315 -15.56 -1.53 -13.37
CA GLY A 315 -15.06 -2.35 -12.26
C GLY A 315 -14.01 -3.36 -12.70
N VAL A 316 -13.49 -4.12 -11.75
CA VAL A 316 -12.57 -5.22 -12.01
C VAL A 316 -12.87 -6.40 -11.09
N GLN A 317 -12.87 -7.58 -11.66
CA GLN A 317 -12.87 -8.88 -10.99
C GLN A 317 -11.50 -9.50 -11.24
N ASP A 318 -10.85 -9.97 -10.19
CA ASP A 318 -9.54 -10.64 -10.23
C ASP A 318 -9.68 -12.03 -9.61
N ALA A 319 -9.63 -13.06 -10.44
CA ALA A 319 -9.53 -14.44 -10.00
C ALA A 319 -8.05 -14.86 -10.03
N TYR A 320 -7.48 -15.19 -8.88
CA TYR A 320 -6.05 -15.46 -8.81
C TYR A 320 -5.67 -16.67 -7.98
N GLY A 321 -4.50 -17.21 -8.32
CA GLY A 321 -3.89 -18.29 -7.57
C GLY A 321 -2.39 -18.10 -7.44
N SER A 322 -1.81 -18.54 -6.32
CA SER A 322 -0.36 -18.48 -6.13
C SER A 322 0.19 -19.72 -5.45
N LEU A 323 1.45 -20.02 -5.80
CA LEU A 323 2.28 -21.03 -5.13
C LEU A 323 3.56 -20.34 -4.65
N SER A 324 3.85 -20.47 -3.37
CA SER A 324 5.09 -19.98 -2.78
C SER A 324 5.83 -21.12 -2.07
N TYR A 325 7.17 -21.05 -2.09
CA TYR A 325 8.01 -21.92 -1.27
C TYR A 325 9.04 -21.08 -0.53
N THR A 326 9.18 -21.31 0.77
CA THR A 326 10.19 -20.65 1.61
C THR A 326 11.03 -21.67 2.32
N LYS A 327 12.35 -21.56 2.19
CA LYS A 327 13.33 -22.35 2.92
C LYS A 327 14.20 -21.44 3.78
N ALA A 328 14.19 -21.68 5.07
CA ALA A 328 15.09 -21.01 6.01
C ALA A 328 16.46 -21.67 6.05
N LYS A 329 17.50 -20.88 6.39
CA LYS A 329 18.89 -21.34 6.60
C LYS A 329 19.46 -22.08 5.40
N VAL A 330 19.64 -21.41 4.27
CA VAL A 330 20.21 -21.96 3.02
C VAL A 330 21.61 -21.37 2.80
N GLY A 331 22.65 -22.08 3.21
CA GLY A 331 24.02 -21.57 3.15
C GLY A 331 24.17 -20.26 3.92
N PRO A 332 24.63 -19.15 3.30
CA PRO A 332 24.78 -17.84 3.94
C PRO A 332 23.43 -17.11 4.14
N PHE A 333 22.34 -17.58 3.50
CA PHE A 333 21.05 -16.94 3.52
C PHE A 333 20.23 -17.33 4.75
N ALA A 334 19.66 -16.35 5.43
CA ALA A 334 18.69 -16.57 6.50
C ALA A 334 17.40 -17.21 5.95
N SER A 335 17.01 -16.84 4.73
CA SER A 335 15.93 -17.49 3.98
C SER A 335 16.03 -17.21 2.48
N ILE A 336 15.50 -18.13 1.69
CA ILE A 336 15.21 -17.96 0.26
C ILE A 336 13.74 -18.31 0.06
N SER A 337 13.02 -17.48 -0.70
CA SER A 337 11.63 -17.76 -1.07
C SER A 337 11.39 -17.48 -2.55
N GLY A 338 10.59 -18.34 -3.19
CA GLY A 338 10.10 -18.18 -4.54
C GLY A 338 8.57 -18.12 -4.52
N THR A 339 7.98 -17.30 -5.39
CA THR A 339 6.54 -17.20 -5.58
C THR A 339 6.23 -17.13 -7.06
N VAL A 340 5.17 -17.85 -7.48
CA VAL A 340 4.51 -17.69 -8.76
C VAL A 340 3.05 -17.40 -8.50
N ALA A 341 2.46 -16.46 -9.24
CA ALA A 341 1.04 -16.19 -9.21
C ALA A 341 0.49 -16.02 -10.63
N TYR A 342 -0.78 -16.31 -10.78
CA TYR A 342 -1.55 -16.12 -12.01
C TYR A 342 -2.83 -15.39 -11.67
N HIS A 343 -3.20 -14.45 -12.52
CA HIS A 343 -4.39 -13.62 -12.43
C HIS A 343 -5.20 -13.70 -13.73
N ASP A 344 -6.53 -13.75 -13.61
CA ASP A 344 -7.50 -13.66 -14.70
C ASP A 344 -8.44 -12.50 -14.39
N TYR A 345 -8.44 -11.46 -15.24
CA TYR A 345 -9.13 -10.20 -15.01
C TYR A 345 -10.34 -10.05 -15.92
N LYS A 346 -11.47 -9.67 -15.31
CA LYS A 346 -12.71 -9.33 -16.02
C LYS A 346 -13.29 -8.03 -15.49
N SER A 347 -14.13 -7.38 -16.29
CA SER A 347 -14.95 -6.29 -15.79
C SER A 347 -16.04 -6.81 -14.85
N ASP A 348 -16.41 -6.00 -13.84
CA ASP A 348 -17.57 -6.31 -13.00
C ASP A 348 -18.89 -6.21 -13.78
N LYS A 349 -18.97 -5.27 -14.70
CA LYS A 349 -20.13 -5.06 -15.58
C LYS A 349 -19.70 -5.23 -17.04
N LEU A 350 -20.66 -5.61 -17.89
CA LEU A 350 -20.51 -5.79 -19.35
C LEU A 350 -19.73 -7.03 -19.78
N SER A 351 -19.28 -7.89 -18.85
CA SER A 351 -18.60 -9.16 -19.15
C SER A 351 -17.43 -9.04 -20.13
N MET A 352 -16.60 -8.00 -19.97
CA MET A 352 -15.40 -7.79 -20.78
C MET A 352 -14.23 -8.59 -20.19
N ASP A 353 -13.53 -9.34 -21.03
CA ASP A 353 -12.26 -9.94 -20.63
C ASP A 353 -11.17 -8.88 -20.68
N TYR A 354 -10.52 -8.60 -19.54
CA TYR A 354 -9.47 -7.56 -19.47
C TYR A 354 -8.08 -8.10 -19.80
N GLY A 355 -7.88 -9.39 -19.59
CA GLY A 355 -6.62 -10.07 -19.85
C GLY A 355 -6.14 -10.89 -18.66
N THR A 356 -4.92 -11.37 -18.75
CA THR A 356 -4.30 -12.24 -17.74
C THR A 356 -2.91 -11.77 -17.37
N GLU A 357 -2.41 -12.18 -16.18
CA GLU A 357 -1.07 -11.82 -15.76
C GLU A 357 -0.36 -12.97 -15.04
N TRP A 358 0.89 -13.22 -15.43
CA TRP A 358 1.82 -14.05 -14.69
C TRP A 358 2.80 -13.22 -13.87
N ASN A 359 3.01 -13.63 -12.63
CA ASN A 359 3.92 -12.98 -11.70
C ASN A 359 4.92 -13.98 -11.12
N PHE A 360 6.20 -13.61 -11.09
CA PHE A 360 7.27 -14.42 -10.53
C PHE A 360 8.12 -13.58 -9.58
N GLN A 361 8.49 -14.12 -8.42
CA GLN A 361 9.38 -13.46 -7.48
C GLN A 361 10.35 -14.46 -6.87
N LEU A 362 11.63 -14.04 -6.75
CA LEU A 362 12.64 -14.67 -5.92
C LEU A 362 13.14 -13.65 -4.90
N LEU A 363 13.16 -14.02 -3.63
CA LEU A 363 13.62 -13.19 -2.52
C LEU A 363 14.64 -13.96 -1.71
N ALA A 364 15.81 -13.34 -1.43
CA ALA A 364 16.86 -13.92 -0.60
C ALA A 364 17.30 -12.92 0.49
N LYS A 365 17.36 -13.37 1.74
CA LYS A 365 17.78 -12.56 2.89
C LYS A 365 19.12 -13.04 3.42
N VAL A 366 20.09 -12.13 3.53
CA VAL A 366 21.38 -12.40 4.14
C VAL A 366 21.81 -11.24 5.02
N LYS A 367 21.97 -11.49 6.32
CA LYS A 367 22.25 -10.44 7.32
C LYS A 367 21.23 -9.30 7.23
N LYS A 368 21.68 -8.09 6.92
CA LYS A 368 20.87 -6.86 6.77
C LYS A 368 20.43 -6.60 5.31
N TYR A 369 20.77 -7.49 4.38
CA TYR A 369 20.45 -7.32 2.97
C TYR A 369 19.27 -8.20 2.56
N THR A 370 18.41 -7.64 1.72
CA THR A 370 17.35 -8.38 1.01
C THR A 370 17.55 -8.18 -0.49
N PHE A 371 17.69 -9.28 -1.21
CA PHE A 371 17.79 -9.33 -2.67
C PHE A 371 16.43 -9.75 -3.22
N ILE A 372 15.93 -9.04 -4.23
CA ILE A 372 14.65 -9.31 -4.86
C ILE A 372 14.84 -9.33 -6.38
N LEU A 373 14.40 -10.41 -7.01
CA LEU A 373 14.12 -10.47 -8.44
C LEU A 373 12.62 -10.66 -8.62
N LYS A 374 12.03 -9.93 -9.54
CA LYS A 374 10.59 -9.94 -9.78
C LYS A 374 10.30 -9.79 -11.26
N TYR A 375 9.24 -10.44 -11.74
CA TYR A 375 8.79 -10.36 -13.12
C TYR A 375 7.27 -10.36 -13.18
N ALA A 376 6.71 -9.59 -14.09
CA ALA A 376 5.29 -9.57 -14.41
C ALA A 376 5.12 -9.58 -15.93
N ASP A 377 4.12 -10.33 -16.41
CA ASP A 377 3.75 -10.44 -17.82
C ASP A 377 2.23 -10.37 -17.93
N TYR A 378 1.73 -9.17 -18.27
CA TYR A 378 0.32 -8.90 -18.49
C TYR A 378 0.02 -9.00 -20.00
N ASN A 379 -0.89 -9.91 -20.34
CA ASN A 379 -1.42 -10.10 -21.68
C ASN A 379 -2.81 -9.49 -21.74
N ALA A 380 -2.96 -8.42 -22.50
CA ALA A 380 -4.19 -7.65 -22.64
C ALA A 380 -5.17 -8.31 -23.59
N ASP A 381 -6.47 -8.30 -23.21
CA ASP A 381 -7.55 -8.58 -24.14
C ASP A 381 -8.26 -7.27 -24.54
N THR A 382 -9.19 -6.79 -23.72
CA THR A 382 -9.98 -5.60 -24.04
C THR A 382 -9.59 -4.37 -23.22
N PHE A 383 -8.66 -4.51 -22.28
CA PHE A 383 -8.26 -3.43 -21.38
C PHE A 383 -6.76 -3.16 -21.45
N VAL A 384 -6.41 -1.91 -21.74
CA VAL A 384 -5.06 -1.38 -21.87
C VAL A 384 -4.19 -2.16 -22.87
N THR A 385 -2.92 -2.43 -22.59
CA THR A 385 -1.98 -3.03 -23.54
C THR A 385 -1.04 -4.03 -22.86
N ASP A 386 -0.51 -4.96 -23.65
CA ASP A 386 0.51 -5.92 -23.21
C ASP A 386 1.66 -5.20 -22.51
N THR A 387 2.09 -5.75 -21.41
CA THR A 387 3.15 -5.13 -20.60
C THR A 387 3.96 -6.19 -19.88
N LYS A 388 5.28 -6.11 -20.06
CA LYS A 388 6.24 -6.91 -19.29
C LYS A 388 7.05 -6.02 -18.39
N LYS A 389 7.27 -6.48 -17.17
CA LYS A 389 8.11 -5.76 -16.21
C LYS A 389 9.10 -6.71 -15.55
N PHE A 390 10.31 -6.24 -15.35
CA PHE A 390 11.34 -6.95 -14.61
C PHE A 390 11.98 -6.03 -13.57
N TRP A 391 12.22 -6.55 -12.37
CA TRP A 391 12.90 -5.83 -11.29
C TRP A 391 14.04 -6.65 -10.72
N ALA A 392 15.15 -5.97 -10.46
CA ALA A 392 16.21 -6.47 -9.60
C ALA A 392 16.52 -5.41 -8.54
N SER A 393 16.48 -5.77 -7.26
CA SER A 393 16.81 -4.83 -6.20
C SER A 393 17.59 -5.45 -5.06
N VAL A 394 18.40 -4.62 -4.43
CA VAL A 394 19.03 -4.88 -3.14
C VAL A 394 18.59 -3.83 -2.15
N GLU A 395 18.10 -4.28 -1.01
CA GLU A 395 17.68 -3.45 0.10
C GLU A 395 18.61 -3.70 1.29
N TRP A 396 18.94 -2.63 1.98
CA TRP A 396 19.71 -2.67 3.21
C TRP A 396 19.02 -1.82 4.28
N ALA A 397 18.87 -2.34 5.50
CA ALA A 397 18.31 -1.64 6.63
C ALA A 397 19.13 -1.88 7.90
N PHE A 398 19.30 -0.80 8.67
CA PHE A 398 20.09 -0.80 9.91
C PHE A 398 19.20 -0.64 11.15
#